data_8d3da18b3ee046dff10d2ad77c317c06
#
_entry.id   8d3da18b3ee046dff10d2ad77c317c06
#
_cell.length_a   1.000
_cell.length_b   1.000
_cell.length_c   1.000
_cell.angle_alpha   90.00
_cell.angle_beta   90.00
_cell.angle_gamma   90.00
#
_symmetry.space_group_name_H-M   'P 1'
#
loop_
_entity.id
_entity.type
_entity.pdbx_description
1 polymer ?
#
loop_
_entity_poly.entity_id
_entity_poly.type
_entity_poly.pdbx_seq_one_letter_code
_entity_poly.pdbx_strand_id
1 'polypeptide(L)' 'QQVVEALKKHNNLQINMLLAQTNLSVGELSAVLFELEMKGIVRAMAGGSYHLLML' A
#
# COMPACT_ATOMS: atom_id res chain seq x y z
N GLN A 1 -5.97 -1.71 9.33
CA GLN A 1 -4.62 -1.78 8.76
C GLN A 1 -4.31 -0.46 8.05
N GLN A 2 -3.19 0.17 8.37
CA GLN A 2 -2.88 1.53 7.93
C GLN A 2 -2.80 1.67 6.41
N VAL A 3 -2.17 0.72 5.75
CA VAL A 3 -2.00 0.78 4.30
C VAL A 3 -3.34 0.65 3.60
N VAL A 4 -4.17 -0.29 4.06
CA VAL A 4 -5.50 -0.48 3.48
C VAL A 4 -6.34 0.77 3.67
N GLU A 5 -6.29 1.38 4.86
CA GLU A 5 -7.06 2.60 5.13
C GLU A 5 -6.62 3.75 4.23
N ALA A 6 -5.31 3.90 4.02
CA ALA A 6 -4.81 4.93 3.14
C ALA A 6 -5.28 4.73 1.70
N LEU A 7 -5.25 3.48 1.24
CA LEU A 7 -5.69 3.16 -0.13
C LEU A 7 -7.20 3.28 -0.31
N LYS A 8 -7.97 3.08 0.75
CA LYS A 8 -9.41 3.32 0.69
C LYS A 8 -9.72 4.78 0.44
N LYS A 9 -8.92 5.67 1.02
CA LYS A 9 -9.12 7.12 0.86
C LYS A 9 -8.63 7.59 -0.50
N HIS A 10 -7.45 7.14 -0.91
CA HIS A 10 -6.82 7.55 -2.16
C HIS A 10 -6.20 6.34 -2.80
N ASN A 11 -6.89 5.74 -3.75
CA ASN A 11 -6.37 4.59 -4.46
C ASN A 11 -5.20 4.98 -5.35
N ASN A 12 -4.36 4.03 -5.72
CA ASN A 12 -3.20 4.23 -6.59
C ASN A 12 -2.16 5.17 -5.99
N LEU A 13 -1.86 4.97 -4.70
CA LEU A 13 -0.82 5.76 -4.03
C LEU A 13 0.55 5.18 -4.30
N GLN A 14 1.52 6.07 -4.51
CA GLN A 14 2.92 5.67 -4.60
C GLN A 14 3.47 5.43 -3.20
N ILE A 15 4.59 4.71 -3.13
CA ILE A 15 5.14 4.28 -1.85
C ILE A 15 5.51 5.46 -0.95
N ASN A 16 6.01 6.56 -1.53
CA ASN A 16 6.35 7.73 -0.74
C ASN A 16 5.12 8.39 -0.13
N MET A 17 3.99 8.33 -0.83
CA MET A 17 2.73 8.84 -0.29
C MET A 17 2.20 7.93 0.81
N LEU A 18 2.38 6.62 0.65
CA LEU A 18 1.99 5.68 1.70
C LEU A 18 2.83 5.89 2.95
N LEU A 19 4.12 6.18 2.79
CA LEU A 19 4.96 6.51 3.94
C LEU A 19 4.46 7.76 4.67
N ALA A 20 4.02 8.76 3.90
CA ALA A 20 3.52 10.00 4.49
C ALA A 20 2.21 9.80 5.24
N GLN A 21 1.41 8.83 4.82
CA GLN A 21 0.07 8.63 5.39
C GLN A 21 0.01 7.50 6.41
N THR A 22 1.12 6.83 6.66
CA THR A 22 1.18 5.77 7.66
C THR A 22 2.29 6.09 8.65
N ASN A 23 2.30 5.39 9.77
CA ASN A 23 3.37 5.52 10.75
C ASN A 23 4.42 4.43 10.60
N LEU A 24 4.53 3.88 9.41
CA LEU A 24 5.42 2.76 9.16
C LEU A 24 6.77 3.25 8.65
N SER A 25 7.81 2.52 9.00
CA SER A 25 9.13 2.71 8.39
C SER A 25 9.11 2.12 6.98
N VAL A 26 10.13 2.43 6.18
CA VAL A 26 10.25 1.88 4.83
C VAL A 26 10.23 0.36 4.86
N GLY A 27 10.99 -0.24 5.79
CA GLY A 27 11.03 -1.70 5.91
C GLY A 27 9.71 -2.30 6.30
N GLU A 28 9.03 -1.67 7.26
CA GLU A 28 7.71 -2.14 7.69
C GLU A 28 6.69 -2.02 6.57
N LEU A 29 6.71 -0.89 5.87
CA LEU A 29 5.78 -0.68 4.77
C LEU A 29 6.00 -1.69 3.66
N SER A 30 7.27 -1.95 3.30
CA SER A 30 7.58 -2.93 2.27
C SER A 30 7.10 -4.32 2.64
N ALA A 31 7.28 -4.71 3.91
CA ALA A 31 6.81 -6.01 4.38
C ALA A 31 5.29 -6.13 4.33
N VAL A 32 4.60 -5.06 4.75
CA VAL A 32 3.14 -5.05 4.73
C VAL A 32 2.61 -5.10 3.30
N LEU A 33 3.20 -4.32 2.40
CA LEU A 33 2.79 -4.32 0.99
C LEU A 33 3.00 -5.68 0.36
N PHE A 34 4.13 -6.31 0.65
CA PHE A 34 4.41 -7.65 0.13
C PHE A 34 3.35 -8.65 0.61
N GLU A 35 3.04 -8.60 1.89
CA GLU A 35 2.04 -9.50 2.46
C GLU A 35 0.65 -9.27 1.85
N LEU A 36 0.25 -8.01 1.72
CA LEU A 36 -1.05 -7.68 1.13
C LEU A 36 -1.12 -8.09 -0.34
N GLU A 37 0.00 -7.97 -1.04
CA GLU A 37 0.07 -8.39 -2.43
C GLU A 37 -0.06 -9.90 -2.55
N MET A 38 0.61 -10.64 -1.66
CA MET A 38 0.51 -12.09 -1.64
C MET A 38 -0.91 -12.57 -1.36
N LYS A 39 -1.65 -11.81 -0.56
CA LYS A 39 -3.04 -12.15 -0.24
C LYS A 39 -4.03 -11.68 -1.30
N GLY A 40 -3.56 -10.96 -2.33
CA GLY A 40 -4.43 -10.47 -3.37
C GLY A 40 -5.25 -9.25 -2.97
N ILE A 41 -4.86 -8.56 -1.91
CA ILE A 41 -5.58 -7.38 -1.44
C ILE A 41 -5.13 -6.13 -2.18
N VAL A 42 -3.82 -6.03 -2.48
CA VAL A 42 -3.28 -4.92 -3.26
C VAL A 42 -2.47 -5.44 -4.43
N ARG A 43 -2.27 -4.58 -5.42
CA ARG A 43 -1.47 -4.89 -6.60
C ARG A 43 -0.49 -3.76 -6.85
N ALA A 44 0.77 -4.11 -7.12
CA ALA A 44 1.77 -3.15 -7.55
C ALA A 44 1.52 -2.81 -9.01
N MET A 45 1.42 -1.51 -9.30
CA MET A 45 1.15 -1.04 -10.65
C MET A 45 2.41 -0.45 -11.26
N ALA A 46 2.42 -0.31 -12.56
CA ALA A 46 3.50 0.36 -13.27
C ALA A 46 3.65 1.79 -12.72
N GLY A 47 4.90 2.25 -12.60
CA GLY A 47 5.16 3.57 -12.04
C GLY A 47 5.33 3.59 -10.54
N GLY A 48 5.29 2.44 -9.88
CA GLY A 48 5.55 2.36 -8.44
C GLY A 48 4.38 2.67 -7.55
N SER A 49 3.17 2.68 -8.09
CA SER A 49 1.98 2.90 -7.27
C SER A 49 1.35 1.58 -6.88
N TYR A 50 0.47 1.63 -5.87
CA TYR A 50 -0.23 0.46 -5.37
C TYR A 50 -1.73 0.69 -5.44
N HIS A 51 -2.45 -0.35 -5.83
CA HIS A 51 -3.88 -0.29 -6.06
C HIS A 51 -4.59 -1.30 -5.16
N LEU A 52 -5.64 -0.85 -4.50
CA LEU A 52 -6.44 -1.73 -3.63
C LEU A 52 -7.40 -2.54 -4.50
N LEU A 53 -7.27 -3.86 -4.43
CA LEU A 53 -8.10 -4.77 -5.22
C LEU A 53 -9.34 -5.23 -4.46
N MET A 54 -9.23 -5.32 -3.15
CA MET A 54 -10.28 -5.91 -2.33
C MET A 54 -10.42 -5.15 -1.02
N LEU A 55 -11.63 -4.85 -0.64
CA LEU A 55 -11.92 -4.15 0.61
C LEU A 55 -12.20 -5.09 1.76
#